data_8a687066d993f78b1850896d815a5200
#
_entry.id   8a687066d993f78b1850896d815a5200
#
_cell.length_a   1.000
_cell.length_b   1.000
_cell.length_c   1.000
_cell.angle_alpha   90.00
_cell.angle_beta   90.00
_cell.angle_gamma   90.00
#
_symmetry.space_group_name_H-M   'P 1'
#
loop_
_entity.id
_entity.type
_entity.pdbx_description
1 polymer ?
#
loop_
_entity_poly.entity_id
_entity_poly.type
_entity_poly.pdbx_seq_one_letter_code
_entity_poly.pdbx_strand_id
1 'polypeptide(L)'
;MGGAIAGLLCKLDRTRGSWQDLDQRGFSLSRDLVPAIEIGVDDAHTLVKEGLNVIAGQAPGHAMLCGSVTLAHGTQVGDEFASLTSRRLCLTITNAIDRATRWAVFKPNVPSAAERIVNQVHAFMCALSDTGAFEDDHFLVQCDAGSRQQC
;
A
#
# COMPACT_ATOMS: atom_id res chain seq x y z
N MET A 1 4.37 20.25 3.34
CA MET A 1 3.22 19.39 3.02
C MET A 1 3.56 17.89 3.02
N GLY A 2 4.59 17.41 2.30
CA GLY A 2 4.91 15.97 2.20
C GLY A 2 5.05 15.25 3.53
N GLY A 3 5.69 15.84 4.54
CA GLY A 3 5.80 15.25 5.88
C GLY A 3 4.46 15.07 6.60
N ALA A 4 3.50 15.97 6.40
CA ALA A 4 2.16 15.84 6.97
C ALA A 4 1.40 14.67 6.35
N ILE A 5 1.51 14.49 5.01
CA ILE A 5 0.92 13.36 4.30
C ILE A 5 1.58 12.04 4.74
N ALA A 6 2.91 12.00 4.87
CA ALA A 6 3.61 10.83 5.38
C ALA A 6 3.15 10.47 6.81
N GLY A 7 2.98 11.47 7.69
CA GLY A 7 2.43 11.26 9.03
C GLY A 7 1.00 10.72 9.01
N LEU A 8 0.17 11.21 8.09
CA LEU A 8 -1.19 10.72 7.90
C LEU A 8 -1.21 9.27 7.43
N LEU A 9 -0.36 8.90 6.46
CA LEU A 9 -0.17 7.53 6.00
C LEU A 9 0.29 6.61 7.13
N CYS A 10 1.29 7.02 7.92
CA CYS A 10 1.73 6.24 9.07
C CYS A 10 0.63 6.04 10.12
N LYS A 11 -0.20 7.05 10.34
CA LYS A 11 -1.36 6.95 11.25
C LYS A 11 -2.38 5.95 10.70
N LEU A 12 -2.68 6.01 9.40
CA LEU A 12 -3.59 5.09 8.72
C LEU A 12 -3.10 3.64 8.83
N ASP A 13 -1.80 3.40 8.54
CA ASP A 13 -1.18 2.07 8.62
C ASP A 13 -1.30 1.45 10.02
N ARG A 14 -1.11 2.27 11.04
CA ARG A 14 -1.20 1.81 12.44
C ARG A 14 -2.62 1.55 12.92
N THR A 15 -3.61 2.23 12.36
CA THR A 15 -4.99 2.19 12.87
C THR A 15 -5.91 1.32 12.05
N ARG A 16 -5.70 1.25 10.73
CA ARG A 16 -6.59 0.56 9.80
C ARG A 16 -5.89 -0.38 8.83
N GLY A 17 -4.56 -0.29 8.71
CA GLY A 17 -3.76 -1.08 7.79
C GLY A 17 -3.41 -0.34 6.49
N SER A 18 -2.37 -0.84 5.80
CA SER A 18 -1.82 -0.22 4.59
C SER A 18 -2.71 -0.38 3.34
N TRP A 19 -3.72 -1.23 3.42
CA TRP A 19 -4.71 -1.50 2.37
C TRP A 19 -5.89 -0.54 2.37
N GLN A 20 -6.00 0.33 3.36
CA GLN A 20 -7.08 1.31 3.43
C GLN A 20 -6.76 2.56 2.62
N ASP A 21 -7.80 3.08 1.96
CA ASP A 21 -7.69 4.28 1.15
C ASP A 21 -7.64 5.55 2.01
N LEU A 22 -6.85 6.51 1.57
CA LEU A 22 -6.73 7.83 2.21
C LEU A 22 -7.97 8.69 2.03
N ASP A 23 -8.76 8.40 0.99
CA ASP A 23 -9.97 9.16 0.64
C ASP A 23 -11.16 8.89 1.58
N GLN A 24 -10.96 8.07 2.60
CA GLN A 24 -12.01 7.77 3.57
C GLN A 24 -12.21 8.92 4.56
N ARG A 25 -13.49 9.27 4.78
CA ARG A 25 -13.91 10.27 5.76
C ARG A 25 -13.27 10.02 7.13
N GLY A 26 -12.61 11.03 7.68
CA GLY A 26 -11.96 10.97 8.99
C GLY A 26 -10.43 11.10 8.96
N PHE A 27 -9.82 11.14 7.79
CA PHE A 27 -8.40 11.45 7.62
C PHE A 27 -8.22 12.84 7.03
N SER A 28 -8.40 13.86 7.87
CA SER A 28 -8.06 15.25 7.54
C SER A 28 -6.65 15.59 8.02
N LEU A 29 -6.01 16.47 7.31
CA LEU A 29 -4.77 17.11 7.77
C LEU A 29 -5.05 18.00 9.01
N SER A 30 -3.98 18.33 9.74
CA SER A 30 -4.11 19.23 10.90
C SER A 30 -4.81 20.55 10.51
N ARG A 31 -5.59 21.10 11.44
CA ARG A 31 -6.31 22.37 11.25
C ARG A 31 -5.41 23.55 10.92
N ASP A 32 -4.12 23.44 11.26
CA ASP A 32 -3.14 24.47 11.00
C ASP A 32 -2.58 24.46 9.56
N LEU A 33 -2.96 23.43 8.78
CA LEU A 33 -2.53 23.27 7.40
C LEU A 33 -3.65 23.70 6.47
N VAL A 34 -3.45 24.85 5.85
CA VAL A 34 -4.38 25.43 4.87
C VAL A 34 -3.75 25.31 3.48
N PRO A 35 -4.46 24.78 2.47
CA PRO A 35 -4.00 24.84 1.09
C PRO A 35 -3.75 26.29 0.66
N ALA A 36 -2.66 26.51 -0.07
CA ALA A 36 -2.34 27.85 -0.60
C ALA A 36 -3.31 28.29 -1.71
N ILE A 37 -3.94 27.33 -2.36
CA ILE A 37 -4.92 27.51 -3.43
C ILE A 37 -6.15 26.68 -3.07
N GLU A 38 -7.31 27.28 -3.12
CA GLU A 38 -8.57 26.58 -2.98
C GLU A 38 -8.89 25.85 -4.30
N ILE A 39 -9.00 24.54 -4.23
CA ILE A 39 -9.36 23.68 -5.36
C ILE A 39 -10.76 23.12 -5.08
N GLY A 40 -11.67 23.34 -6.00
CA GLY A 40 -13.03 22.79 -5.96
C GLY A 40 -13.02 21.26 -6.07
N VAL A 41 -14.10 20.62 -5.63
CA VAL A 41 -14.22 19.15 -5.68
C VAL A 41 -14.15 18.63 -7.10
N ASP A 42 -14.81 19.30 -8.05
CA ASP A 42 -14.85 18.87 -9.46
C ASP A 42 -13.47 19.00 -10.12
N ASP A 43 -12.76 20.10 -9.83
CA ASP A 43 -11.39 20.31 -10.30
C ASP A 43 -10.43 19.30 -9.69
N ALA A 44 -10.58 18.97 -8.40
CA ALA A 44 -9.80 17.96 -7.73
C ALA A 44 -9.99 16.57 -8.40
N HIS A 45 -11.22 16.18 -8.71
CA HIS A 45 -11.50 14.93 -9.43
C HIS A 45 -10.87 14.89 -10.82
N THR A 46 -10.87 16.00 -11.54
CA THR A 46 -10.23 16.11 -12.85
C THR A 46 -8.73 15.93 -12.75
N LEU A 47 -8.09 16.60 -11.79
CA LEU A 47 -6.65 16.49 -11.54
C LEU A 47 -6.24 15.07 -11.11
N VAL A 48 -7.07 14.39 -10.32
CA VAL A 48 -6.80 12.98 -9.92
C VAL A 48 -6.83 12.05 -11.12
N LYS A 49 -7.75 12.24 -12.08
CA LYS A 49 -7.80 11.47 -13.34
C LYS A 49 -6.54 11.69 -14.18
N GLU A 50 -5.91 12.84 -14.07
CA GLU A 50 -4.63 13.17 -14.72
C GLU A 50 -3.40 12.69 -13.93
N GLY A 51 -3.59 11.95 -12.82
CA GLY A 51 -2.52 11.37 -12.01
C GLY A 51 -1.98 12.27 -10.90
N LEU A 52 -2.69 13.32 -10.51
CA LEU A 52 -2.30 14.24 -9.45
C LEU A 52 -3.12 13.98 -8.18
N ASN A 53 -2.46 13.72 -7.06
CA ASN A 53 -3.12 13.72 -5.76
C ASN A 53 -3.22 15.16 -5.26
N VAL A 54 -4.41 15.57 -4.87
CA VAL A 54 -4.74 16.96 -4.55
C VAL A 54 -5.07 17.08 -3.06
N ILE A 55 -4.63 18.17 -2.45
CA ILE A 55 -5.10 18.57 -1.12
C ILE A 55 -6.20 19.60 -1.31
N ALA A 56 -7.44 19.19 -1.11
CA ALA A 56 -8.61 20.05 -1.22
C ALA A 56 -9.11 20.44 0.17
N GLY A 57 -9.53 21.68 0.31
CA GLY A 57 -10.17 22.21 1.52
C GLY A 57 -11.65 22.45 1.26
N GLN A 58 -12.52 21.78 1.98
CA GLN A 58 -13.97 22.04 1.92
C GLN A 58 -14.42 23.12 2.91
N ALA A 59 -13.60 23.44 3.89
CA ALA A 59 -13.83 24.49 4.89
C ALA A 59 -12.52 24.86 5.59
N PRO A 60 -12.41 26.03 6.22
CA PRO A 60 -11.25 26.39 7.03
C PRO A 60 -10.95 25.31 8.08
N GLY A 61 -9.75 24.75 8.06
CA GLY A 61 -9.30 23.73 9.00
C GLY A 61 -9.67 22.29 8.64
N HIS A 62 -10.19 22.03 7.44
CA HIS A 62 -10.48 20.69 6.93
C HIS A 62 -9.85 20.45 5.56
N ALA A 63 -8.52 20.41 5.52
CA ALA A 63 -7.82 20.00 4.33
C ALA A 63 -7.81 18.46 4.23
N MET A 64 -8.32 17.92 3.14
CA MET A 64 -8.38 16.49 2.85
C MET A 64 -7.51 16.16 1.65
N LEU A 65 -6.92 14.95 1.64
CA LEU A 65 -6.26 14.43 0.47
C LEU A 65 -7.31 13.80 -0.46
N CYS A 66 -7.36 14.29 -1.69
CA CYS A 66 -8.16 13.72 -2.77
C CYS A 66 -7.23 12.97 -3.71
N GLY A 67 -7.58 11.72 -4.01
CA GLY A 67 -6.80 10.82 -4.85
C GLY A 67 -5.83 9.95 -4.10
N SER A 68 -5.59 8.78 -4.67
CA SER A 68 -4.69 7.75 -4.17
C SER A 68 -3.98 7.09 -5.36
N VAL A 69 -3.33 7.93 -6.18
CA VAL A 69 -2.67 7.49 -7.40
C VAL A 69 -1.15 7.60 -7.27
N THR A 70 -0.44 6.71 -7.97
CA THR A 70 1.02 6.74 -8.09
C THR A 70 1.43 7.39 -9.41
N LEU A 71 2.73 7.64 -9.60
CA LEU A 71 3.27 8.11 -10.87
C LEU A 71 3.17 7.08 -12.02
N ALA A 72 2.80 5.84 -11.71
CA ALA A 72 2.52 4.81 -12.72
C ALA A 72 1.14 4.96 -13.37
N HIS A 73 0.26 5.79 -12.78
CA HIS A 73 -1.07 6.05 -13.31
C HIS A 73 -1.00 6.62 -14.73
N GLY A 74 -1.77 6.02 -15.66
CA GLY A 74 -1.78 6.43 -17.07
C GLY A 74 -0.58 5.98 -17.91
N THR A 75 0.35 5.18 -17.35
CA THR A 75 1.44 4.57 -18.11
C THR A 75 1.06 3.16 -18.53
N GLN A 76 1.54 2.72 -19.71
CA GLN A 76 1.29 1.35 -20.21
C GLN A 76 2.01 0.26 -19.41
N VAL A 77 3.00 0.65 -18.61
CA VAL A 77 3.82 -0.26 -17.81
C VAL A 77 3.50 -0.01 -16.35
N GLY A 78 2.76 -0.93 -15.73
CA GLY A 78 2.53 -0.89 -14.29
C GLY A 78 1.17 -0.39 -13.84
N ASP A 79 0.13 -0.60 -14.65
CA ASP A 79 -1.26 -0.26 -14.29
C ASP A 79 -1.70 -0.93 -12.96
N GLU A 80 -1.17 -2.12 -12.68
CA GLU A 80 -1.33 -2.83 -11.40
C GLU A 80 -0.83 -2.02 -10.18
N PHE A 81 0.11 -1.10 -10.38
CA PHE A 81 0.64 -0.20 -9.35
C PHE A 81 0.17 1.24 -9.49
N ALA A 82 -0.84 1.50 -10.29
CA ALA A 82 -1.43 2.83 -10.45
C ALA A 82 -2.06 3.32 -9.13
N SER A 83 -2.61 2.41 -8.33
CA SER A 83 -3.14 2.72 -6.99
C SER A 83 -2.02 2.80 -5.95
N LEU A 84 -2.01 3.89 -5.18
CA LEU A 84 -1.09 4.05 -4.05
C LEU A 84 -1.38 3.01 -2.95
N THR A 85 -2.64 2.69 -2.72
CA THR A 85 -3.09 1.70 -1.73
C THR A 85 -2.57 0.31 -2.09
N SER A 86 -2.76 -0.14 -3.33
CA SER A 86 -2.24 -1.43 -3.82
C SER A 86 -0.71 -1.48 -3.73
N ARG A 87 -0.04 -0.40 -4.12
CA ARG A 87 1.43 -0.34 -4.02
C ARG A 87 1.93 -0.45 -2.58
N ARG A 88 1.28 0.22 -1.64
CA ARG A 88 1.63 0.16 -0.20
C ARG A 88 1.39 -1.23 0.37
N LEU A 89 0.28 -1.86 0.03
CA LEU A 89 -0.02 -3.24 0.42
C LEU A 89 1.05 -4.21 -0.09
N CYS A 90 1.39 -4.16 -1.38
CA CYS A 90 2.47 -4.97 -1.95
C CYS A 90 3.80 -4.78 -1.23
N LEU A 91 4.19 -3.53 -0.93
CA LEU A 91 5.42 -3.25 -0.19
C LEU A 91 5.37 -3.78 1.24
N THR A 92 4.23 -3.68 1.90
CA THR A 92 4.02 -4.23 3.25
C THR A 92 4.20 -5.75 3.26
N ILE A 93 3.56 -6.45 2.32
CA ILE A 93 3.66 -7.90 2.16
C ILE A 93 5.10 -8.31 1.86
N THR A 94 5.72 -7.69 0.85
CA THR A 94 7.09 -8.02 0.43
C THR A 94 8.09 -7.83 1.57
N ASN A 95 8.02 -6.70 2.28
CA ASN A 95 8.89 -6.42 3.42
C ASN A 95 8.66 -7.38 4.59
N ALA A 96 7.41 -7.76 4.86
CA ALA A 96 7.08 -8.72 5.91
C ALA A 96 7.64 -10.11 5.58
N ILE A 97 7.48 -10.58 4.34
CA ILE A 97 8.01 -11.87 3.87
C ILE A 97 9.53 -11.85 3.91
N ASP A 98 10.19 -10.82 3.38
CA ASP A 98 11.66 -10.69 3.43
C ASP A 98 12.18 -10.81 4.86
N ARG A 99 11.59 -10.08 5.79
CA ARG A 99 12.01 -10.11 7.20
C ARG A 99 11.76 -11.46 7.87
N ALA A 100 10.61 -12.07 7.58
CA ALA A 100 10.22 -13.35 8.19
C ALA A 100 11.01 -14.53 7.64
N THR A 101 11.54 -14.44 6.41
CA THR A 101 12.26 -15.55 5.74
C THR A 101 13.79 -15.41 5.79
N ARG A 102 14.34 -14.34 6.38
CA ARG A 102 15.80 -14.12 6.48
C ARG A 102 16.55 -15.26 7.15
N TRP A 103 15.91 -15.99 8.05
CA TRP A 103 16.50 -17.17 8.68
C TRP A 103 16.87 -18.27 7.69
N ALA A 104 16.23 -18.32 6.53
CA ALA A 104 16.43 -19.35 5.50
C ALA A 104 17.70 -19.13 4.67
N VAL A 105 18.25 -17.89 4.62
CA VAL A 105 19.38 -17.52 3.76
C VAL A 105 20.61 -18.39 3.99
N PHE A 106 20.87 -18.83 5.23
CA PHE A 106 22.02 -19.65 5.60
C PHE A 106 21.65 -21.13 5.86
N LYS A 107 20.44 -21.53 5.53
CA LYS A 107 20.01 -22.93 5.71
C LYS A 107 20.25 -23.73 4.44
N PRO A 108 20.54 -25.05 4.55
CA PRO A 108 20.58 -25.92 3.39
C PRO A 108 19.25 -25.87 2.65
N ASN A 109 19.30 -25.91 1.31
CA ASN A 109 18.10 -25.97 0.48
C ASN A 109 17.51 -27.38 0.54
N VAL A 110 16.75 -27.65 1.60
CA VAL A 110 16.02 -28.90 1.82
C VAL A 110 14.52 -28.68 1.68
N PRO A 111 13.76 -29.68 1.19
CA PRO A 111 12.32 -29.56 1.00
C PRO A 111 11.58 -29.07 2.24
N SER A 112 11.97 -29.52 3.42
CA SER A 112 11.37 -29.10 4.70
C SER A 112 11.53 -27.60 5.00
N ALA A 113 12.61 -26.96 4.50
CA ALA A 113 12.79 -25.51 4.65
C ALA A 113 11.83 -24.75 3.73
N ALA A 114 11.65 -25.20 2.49
CA ALA A 114 10.71 -24.62 1.54
C ALA A 114 9.25 -24.75 2.05
N GLU A 115 8.86 -25.93 2.51
CA GLU A 115 7.54 -26.16 3.11
C GLU A 115 7.28 -25.25 4.31
N ARG A 116 8.27 -25.06 5.17
CA ARG A 116 8.16 -24.15 6.31
C ARG A 116 7.96 -22.70 5.88
N ILE A 117 8.65 -22.24 4.83
CA ILE A 117 8.47 -20.90 4.27
C ILE A 117 7.04 -20.76 3.72
N VAL A 118 6.59 -21.72 2.89
CA VAL A 118 5.24 -21.70 2.32
C VAL A 118 4.19 -21.63 3.41
N ASN A 119 4.29 -22.49 4.43
CA ASN A 119 3.33 -22.52 5.53
C ASN A 119 3.32 -21.21 6.33
N GLN A 120 4.49 -20.64 6.59
CA GLN A 120 4.62 -19.38 7.31
C GLN A 120 4.03 -18.21 6.52
N VAL A 121 4.33 -18.14 5.22
CA VAL A 121 3.79 -17.09 4.33
C VAL A 121 2.29 -17.28 4.15
N HIS A 122 1.83 -18.49 3.95
CA HIS A 122 0.39 -18.78 3.82
C HIS A 122 -0.38 -18.36 5.06
N ALA A 123 0.09 -18.71 6.26
CA ALA A 123 -0.54 -18.29 7.52
C ALA A 123 -0.58 -16.76 7.66
N PHE A 124 0.46 -16.06 7.24
CA PHE A 124 0.50 -14.61 7.22
C PHE A 124 -0.52 -14.03 6.23
N MET A 125 -0.63 -14.59 5.03
CA MET A 125 -1.59 -14.14 4.00
C MET A 125 -3.03 -14.38 4.44
N CYS A 126 -3.33 -15.54 5.07
CA CYS A 126 -4.64 -15.80 5.67
C CYS A 126 -5.00 -14.76 6.73
N ALA A 127 -4.08 -14.50 7.67
CA ALA A 127 -4.30 -13.49 8.70
C ALA A 127 -4.51 -12.08 8.12
N LEU A 128 -3.86 -11.75 7.01
CA LEU A 128 -4.05 -10.49 6.31
C LEU A 128 -5.40 -10.43 5.60
N SER A 129 -5.86 -11.54 4.98
CA SER A 129 -7.19 -11.68 4.39
C SER A 129 -8.29 -11.50 5.45
N ASP A 130 -8.16 -12.13 6.61
CA ASP A 130 -9.11 -12.00 7.73
C ASP A 130 -9.29 -10.55 8.20
N THR A 131 -8.30 -9.69 7.95
CA THR A 131 -8.39 -8.25 8.26
C THR A 131 -9.00 -7.41 7.13
N GLY A 132 -9.41 -8.05 6.03
CA GLY A 132 -10.02 -7.38 4.88
C GLY A 132 -9.01 -6.66 3.98
N ALA A 133 -7.77 -7.14 3.92
CA ALA A 133 -6.73 -6.55 3.09
C ALA A 133 -6.90 -6.89 1.59
N PHE A 134 -7.67 -7.91 1.27
CA PHE A 134 -7.94 -8.36 -0.10
C PHE A 134 -9.43 -8.25 -0.39
N GLU A 135 -9.78 -7.88 -1.61
CA GLU A 135 -11.17 -7.86 -2.07
C GLU A 135 -11.71 -9.28 -2.27
N ASP A 136 -10.85 -10.15 -2.82
CA ASP A 136 -11.12 -11.57 -2.99
C ASP A 136 -10.16 -12.39 -2.11
N ASP A 137 -10.67 -13.38 -1.39
CA ASP A 137 -9.87 -14.28 -0.52
C ASP A 137 -8.97 -15.24 -1.31
N HIS A 138 -8.68 -14.93 -2.58
CA HIS A 138 -7.88 -15.76 -3.46
C HIS A 138 -6.42 -15.27 -3.53
N PHE A 139 -5.52 -16.05 -2.97
CA PHE A 139 -4.09 -15.86 -3.14
C PHE A 139 -3.39 -17.22 -3.29
N LEU A 140 -2.29 -17.23 -4.00
CA LEU A 140 -1.44 -18.41 -4.19
C LEU A 140 -0.07 -18.15 -3.56
N VAL A 141 0.39 -19.06 -2.72
CA VAL A 141 1.74 -19.06 -2.18
C VAL A 141 2.50 -20.23 -2.76
N GLN A 142 3.56 -19.95 -3.49
CA GLN A 142 4.43 -20.93 -4.11
C GLN A 142 5.89 -20.62 -3.82
N CYS A 143 6.68 -21.65 -3.52
CA CYS A 143 8.11 -21.53 -3.34
C CYS A 143 8.81 -22.51 -4.28
N ASP A 144 9.49 -21.98 -5.30
CA ASP A 144 10.28 -22.78 -6.23
C ASP A 144 11.64 -23.10 -5.62
N ALA A 145 11.80 -24.34 -5.16
CA ALA A 145 13.07 -24.83 -4.65
C ALA A 145 14.16 -24.99 -5.74
N GLY A 146 13.83 -24.70 -7.01
CA GLY A 146 14.64 -25.06 -8.19
C GLY A 146 15.33 -23.91 -8.92
N SER A 147 15.01 -22.66 -8.69
CA SER A 147 15.67 -21.55 -9.40
C SER A 147 17.02 -21.20 -8.77
N ARG A 148 18.02 -22.06 -8.95
CA ARG A 148 19.41 -21.61 -8.91
C ARG A 148 19.63 -20.73 -10.15
N GLN A 149 19.45 -19.43 -10.06
CA GLN A 149 20.16 -18.56 -10.95
C GLN A 149 21.64 -18.70 -10.63
N GLN A 150 22.36 -19.35 -11.54
CA GLN A 150 23.80 -19.34 -11.57
C GLN A 150 24.25 -17.88 -11.69
N CYS A 151 24.95 -17.37 -10.70
CA CYS A 151 25.80 -16.20 -10.84
C CYS A 151 27.02 -16.55 -11.67
#